data_4a5a0f50fd221fde4229ae17d0ea0d79
#
_entry.id   4a5a0f50fd221fde4229ae17d0ea0d79
#
_cell.length_a   1.000
_cell.length_b   1.000
_cell.length_c   1.000
_cell.angle_alpha   90.00
_cell.angle_beta   90.00
_cell.angle_gamma   90.00
#
_symmetry.space_group_name_H-M   'P 1'
#
loop_
_entity.id
_entity.type
_entity.pdbx_description
1 polymer ?
#
loop_
_entity_poly.entity_id
_entity_poly.type
_entity_poly.pdbx_seq_one_letter_code
_entity_poly.pdbx_strand_id
1 'polypeptide(L)' 'MTKLTIIGAGSAVFTKNIVTDILSIDHFKNIEIALHDIDPVRLKASHDLLNIISKKLDATPKITSH' A
#
# COMPACT_ATOMS: atom_id res chain seq x y z
N MET A 1 16.27 -1.34 -3.76
CA MET A 1 14.89 -1.72 -3.39
C MET A 1 13.90 -0.92 -4.23
N THR A 2 12.89 -1.58 -4.77
CA THR A 2 11.85 -0.90 -5.54
C THR A 2 10.90 -0.15 -4.61
N LYS A 3 10.57 1.08 -4.97
CA LYS A 3 9.65 1.91 -4.21
C LYS A 3 8.45 2.31 -5.06
N LEU A 4 7.25 2.09 -4.53
CA LEU A 4 6.01 2.53 -5.13
C LEU A 4 5.48 3.73 -4.33
N THR A 5 5.26 4.85 -4.98
CA THR A 5 4.67 6.03 -4.34
C THR A 5 3.26 6.24 -4.89
N ILE A 6 2.28 6.33 -4.00
CA ILE A 6 0.89 6.56 -4.37
C ILE A 6 0.46 7.92 -3.83
N ILE A 7 0.13 8.84 -4.73
CA ILE A 7 -0.38 10.17 -4.38
C ILE A 7 -1.91 10.12 -4.48
N GLY A 8 -2.59 10.66 -3.45
CA GLY A 8 -4.04 10.52 -3.33
C GLY A 8 -4.43 9.16 -2.76
N ALA A 9 -3.59 8.59 -1.91
CA ALA A 9 -3.76 7.24 -1.37
C ALA A 9 -4.99 7.08 -0.46
N GLY A 10 -5.67 8.19 -0.13
CA GLY A 10 -6.92 8.13 0.63
C GLY A 10 -8.08 7.47 -0.13
N SER A 11 -7.95 7.29 -1.45
CA SER A 11 -8.90 6.48 -2.21
C SER A 11 -8.59 5.00 -1.96
N ALA A 12 -9.24 4.43 -0.94
CA ALA A 12 -8.92 3.09 -0.46
C ALA A 12 -9.13 2.00 -1.52
N VAL A 13 -10.19 2.10 -2.32
CA VAL A 13 -10.48 1.10 -3.37
C VAL A 13 -9.39 1.09 -4.43
N PHE A 14 -9.00 2.27 -4.91
CA PHE A 14 -7.96 2.39 -5.93
C PHE A 14 -6.62 1.89 -5.41
N THR A 15 -6.24 2.35 -4.21
CA THR A 15 -4.99 1.95 -3.55
C THR A 15 -4.95 0.44 -3.34
N LYS A 16 -6.03 -0.14 -2.84
CA LYS A 16 -6.15 -1.58 -2.62
C LYS A 16 -5.93 -2.36 -3.93
N ASN A 17 -6.58 -1.94 -5.01
CA ASN A 17 -6.50 -2.67 -6.27
C ASN A 17 -5.08 -2.66 -6.84
N ILE A 18 -4.43 -1.50 -6.84
CA ILE A 18 -3.05 -1.38 -7.34
C ILE A 18 -2.09 -2.21 -6.48
N VAL A 19 -2.16 -2.08 -5.17
CA VAL A 19 -1.24 -2.78 -4.27
C VAL A 19 -1.48 -4.28 -4.32
N THR A 20 -2.73 -4.73 -4.40
CA THR A 20 -3.04 -6.14 -4.52
C THR A 20 -2.41 -6.73 -5.76
N ASP A 21 -2.52 -6.05 -6.90
CA ASP A 21 -1.94 -6.51 -8.14
C ASP A 21 -0.41 -6.60 -8.06
N ILE A 22 0.23 -5.59 -7.49
CA ILE A 22 1.69 -5.53 -7.38
C ILE A 22 2.21 -6.58 -6.40
N LEU A 23 1.61 -6.71 -5.23
CA LEU A 23 2.05 -7.66 -4.21
C LEU A 23 1.74 -9.12 -4.58
N SER A 24 0.90 -9.34 -5.57
CA SER A 24 0.67 -10.68 -6.11
C SER A 24 1.84 -11.18 -6.95
N ILE A 25 2.75 -10.30 -7.32
CA ILE A 25 3.97 -10.65 -8.05
C ILE A 25 5.07 -10.95 -7.03
N ASP A 26 5.57 -12.16 -7.00
CA ASP A 26 6.56 -12.60 -5.99
C ASP A 26 7.77 -11.67 -5.90
N HIS A 27 8.22 -11.16 -7.04
CA HIS A 27 9.37 -10.26 -7.11
C HIS A 27 9.16 -8.96 -6.32
N PHE A 28 7.91 -8.54 -6.11
CA PHE A 28 7.57 -7.27 -5.48
C PHE A 28 6.98 -7.41 -4.07
N LYS A 29 7.00 -8.59 -3.46
CA LYS A 29 6.37 -8.79 -2.15
C LYS A 29 7.03 -8.02 -1.00
N ASN A 30 8.25 -7.53 -1.19
CA ASN A 30 9.00 -6.80 -0.15
C ASN A 30 9.39 -5.39 -0.57
N ILE A 31 8.66 -4.78 -1.49
CA ILE A 31 8.96 -3.41 -1.93
C ILE A 31 8.59 -2.39 -0.85
N GLU A 32 9.07 -1.15 -1.01
CA GLU A 32 8.65 -0.03 -0.18
C GLU A 32 7.45 0.64 -0.82
N ILE A 33 6.40 0.91 -0.03
CA ILE A 33 5.19 1.59 -0.48
C ILE A 33 5.02 2.87 0.33
N ALA A 34 5.07 4.02 -0.34
CA ALA A 34 4.87 5.33 0.30
C ALA A 34 3.51 5.88 -0.09
N LEU A 35 2.66 6.12 0.90
CA LEU A 35 1.30 6.65 0.71
C LEU A 35 1.27 8.13 1.04
N HIS A 36 0.72 8.94 0.14
CA HIS A 36 0.59 10.39 0.33
C HIS A 36 -0.86 10.82 0.14
N ASP A 37 -1.40 11.56 1.09
CA ASP A 37 -2.72 12.17 0.99
C ASP A 37 -2.81 13.37 1.91
N ILE A 38 -3.68 14.33 1.57
CA ILE A 38 -3.92 15.51 2.41
C ILE A 38 -4.90 15.20 3.56
N ASP A 39 -5.66 14.11 3.45
CA ASP A 39 -6.62 13.69 4.48
C ASP A 39 -5.98 12.60 5.37
N PRO A 40 -5.58 12.93 6.61
CA PRO A 40 -4.90 11.97 7.46
C PRO A 40 -5.78 10.79 7.89
N VAL A 41 -7.10 11.00 7.98
CA VAL A 41 -8.03 9.94 8.37
C VAL A 41 -8.13 8.89 7.25
N ARG A 42 -8.29 9.34 6.02
CA ARG A 42 -8.35 8.44 4.87
C ARG A 42 -7.02 7.75 4.63
N LEU A 43 -5.92 8.48 4.82
CA LEU A 43 -4.58 7.94 4.67
C LEU A 43 -4.35 6.78 5.65
N LYS A 44 -4.75 6.96 6.91
CA LYS A 44 -4.63 5.91 7.92
C LYS A 44 -5.47 4.69 7.57
N ALA A 45 -6.68 4.90 7.08
CA ALA A 45 -7.56 3.81 6.68
C ALA A 45 -6.95 2.98 5.55
N SER A 46 -6.36 3.64 4.56
CA SER A 46 -5.67 2.97 3.46
C SER A 46 -4.44 2.21 3.95
N HIS A 47 -3.65 2.81 4.84
CA HIS A 47 -2.48 2.16 5.43
C HIS A 47 -2.88 0.88 6.17
N ASP A 48 -3.90 0.94 7.01
CA ASP A 48 -4.38 -0.21 7.77
C ASP A 48 -4.90 -1.31 6.85
N LEU A 49 -5.61 -0.93 5.79
CA LEU A 49 -6.11 -1.88 4.79
C LEU A 49 -4.95 -2.60 4.08
N LEU A 50 -3.90 -1.87 3.71
CA LEU A 50 -2.75 -2.46 3.06
C LEU A 50 -2.00 -3.44 3.97
N ASN A 51 -1.97 -3.18 5.27
CA ASN A 51 -1.38 -4.13 6.22
C ASN A 51 -2.15 -5.44 6.24
N ILE A 52 -3.48 -5.39 6.17
CA ILE A 52 -4.32 -6.58 6.12
C ILE A 52 -4.10 -7.35 4.82
N ILE A 53 -4.07 -6.64 3.69
CA ILE A 53 -3.85 -7.25 2.38
C ILE A 53 -2.48 -7.92 2.30
N SER A 54 -1.46 -7.26 2.82
CA SER A 54 -0.09 -7.79 2.82
C SER A 54 -0.02 -9.12 3.57
N LYS A 55 -0.70 -9.24 4.70
CA LYS A 55 -0.75 -10.49 5.45
C LYS A 55 -1.46 -11.60 4.67
N LYS A 56 -2.55 -11.28 3.98
CA LYS A 56 -3.29 -12.25 3.18
C LYS A 56 -2.48 -12.76 2.00
N LEU A 57 -1.63 -11.93 1.43
CA LEU A 57 -0.78 -12.27 0.28
C LEU A 57 0.58 -12.83 0.69
N ASP A 58 0.81 -12.99 1.99
CA ASP A 58 2.10 -13.43 2.54
C ASP A 58 3.24 -12.53 2.05
N ALA A 59 2.98 -11.23 2.03
CA ALA A 59 3.94 -10.22 1.60
C ALA A 59 4.41 -9.39 2.78
N THR A 60 5.61 -8.82 2.66
CA THR A 60 6.23 -8.02 3.73
C THR A 60 6.72 -6.66 3.20
N PRO A 61 5.84 -5.84 2.58
CA PRO A 61 6.26 -4.53 2.11
C PRO A 61 6.49 -3.59 3.29
N LYS A 62 7.34 -2.60 3.08
CA LYS A 62 7.50 -1.49 4.02
C LYS A 62 6.53 -0.39 3.63
N ILE A 63 5.51 -0.15 4.45
CA ILE A 63 4.46 0.84 4.16
C ILE A 63 4.66 2.07 5.03
N THR A 64 4.73 3.23 4.40
CA THR A 64 4.87 4.52 5.09
C THR A 64 3.74 5.46 4.68
N SER A 65 3.36 6.37 5.56
CA SER A 65 2.32 7.37 5.33
C SER A 65 2.87 8.78 5.50
N HIS A 66 2.47 9.67 4.62
CA HIS A 66 3.01 11.05 4.59
C HIS A 66 1.94 12.11 4.44
#